data_a461986f890460f46687c782e55a3c98
#
_entry.id   a461986f890460f46687c782e55a3c98
#
_cell.length_a   1.000
_cell.length_b   1.000
_cell.length_c   1.000
_cell.angle_alpha   90.00
_cell.angle_beta   90.00
_cell.angle_gamma   90.00
#
_symmetry.space_group_name_H-M   'P 1'
#
loop_
_entity.id
_entity.type
_entity.pdbx_description
1 polymer ?
#
loop_
_entity_poly.entity_id
_entity_poly.type
_entity_poly.pdbx_seq_one_letter_code
_entity_poly.pdbx_strand_id
1 'polypeptide(L)'
;MAMRRPTPPLWELLSESPSISERKRLFLSSLRGNSERGVKYRRYLGAPIRYPGGKSYAVGHIIELLPDNVERVVSPFIGGGSVEVALARELGLKVIAFDIFDILVTFWQVILNPQEKAQMLSILEGLSPDKGTYEAVKERLRRHWRFT
;
A
#
# COMPACT_ATOMS: atom_id res chain seq x y z
N MET A 1 17.29 12.70 -7.93
CA MET A 1 16.48 12.79 -6.67
C MET A 1 16.63 11.47 -5.93
N ALA A 2 17.33 11.45 -4.80
CA ALA A 2 17.59 10.21 -4.08
C ALA A 2 16.28 9.67 -3.52
N MET A 3 15.85 8.49 -3.98
CA MET A 3 14.72 7.77 -3.38
C MET A 3 15.05 7.50 -1.92
N ARG A 4 14.29 8.07 -1.01
CA ARG A 4 14.36 7.70 0.41
C ARG A 4 13.98 6.22 0.50
N ARG A 5 14.87 5.40 1.03
CA ARG A 5 14.55 4.01 1.38
C ARG A 5 13.29 4.04 2.26
N PRO A 6 12.31 3.17 2.00
CA PRO A 6 11.14 3.10 2.86
C PRO A 6 11.61 2.84 4.30
N THR A 7 11.10 3.62 5.23
CA THR A 7 11.37 3.41 6.65
C THR A 7 10.94 1.99 7.02
N PRO A 8 11.80 1.18 7.66
CA PRO A 8 11.40 -0.15 8.08
C PRO A 8 10.22 -0.07 9.06
N PRO A 9 9.34 -1.07 9.12
CA PRO A 9 8.29 -1.12 10.12
C PRO A 9 8.91 -1.16 11.52
N LEU A 10 8.23 -0.56 12.51
CA LEU A 10 8.74 -0.42 13.88
C LEU A 10 9.17 -1.74 14.51
N TRP A 11 8.53 -2.85 14.15
CA TRP A 11 8.83 -4.16 14.70
C TRP A 11 10.16 -4.77 14.18
N GLU A 12 10.67 -4.34 13.02
CA GLU A 12 12.01 -4.76 12.54
C GLU A 12 13.16 -4.19 13.39
N LEU A 13 12.87 -3.19 14.21
CA LEU A 13 13.85 -2.59 15.12
C LEU A 13 13.93 -3.32 16.47
N LEU A 14 13.08 -4.31 16.70
CA LEU A 14 13.04 -5.09 17.92
C LEU A 14 13.95 -6.33 17.81
N SER A 15 14.62 -6.70 18.88
CA SER A 15 15.56 -7.83 18.95
C SER A 15 14.87 -9.20 18.86
N GLU A 16 13.58 -9.27 19.14
CA GLU A 16 12.74 -10.48 19.03
C GLU A 16 11.57 -10.20 18.08
N SER A 17 11.12 -11.25 17.36
CA SER A 17 9.95 -11.13 16.48
C SER A 17 8.67 -10.96 17.29
N PRO A 18 8.10 -9.77 17.37
CA PRO A 18 6.93 -9.49 18.21
C PRO A 18 5.70 -10.25 17.70
N SER A 19 4.78 -10.56 18.59
CA SER A 19 3.47 -11.13 18.28
C SER A 19 2.63 -10.18 17.41
N ILE A 20 1.62 -10.71 16.74
CA ILE A 20 0.68 -9.88 15.94
C ILE A 20 0.02 -8.81 16.80
N SER A 21 -0.38 -9.14 18.02
CA SER A 21 -0.99 -8.17 18.93
C SER A 21 -0.03 -7.03 19.32
N GLU A 22 1.25 -7.31 19.49
CA GLU A 22 2.26 -6.29 19.75
C GLU A 22 2.51 -5.40 18.52
N ARG A 23 2.65 -5.99 17.33
CA ARG A 23 2.79 -5.23 16.06
C ARG A 23 1.58 -4.34 15.83
N LYS A 24 0.37 -4.86 16.04
CA LYS A 24 -0.89 -4.12 15.97
C LYS A 24 -0.89 -2.93 16.93
N ARG A 25 -0.53 -3.14 18.20
CA ARG A 25 -0.45 -2.08 19.21
C ARG A 25 0.55 -1.00 18.82
N LEU A 26 1.76 -1.37 18.40
CA LEU A 26 2.81 -0.45 17.96
C LEU A 26 2.35 0.37 16.74
N PHE A 27 1.79 -0.29 15.74
CA PHE A 27 1.31 0.37 14.55
C PHE A 27 0.16 1.34 14.83
N LEU A 28 -0.86 0.93 15.60
CA LEU A 28 -1.95 1.80 15.98
C LEU A 28 -1.49 3.00 16.81
N SER A 29 -0.50 2.80 17.68
CA SER A 29 0.14 3.88 18.43
C SER A 29 0.80 4.90 17.51
N SER A 30 1.51 4.44 16.48
CA SER A 30 2.17 5.30 15.48
C SER A 30 1.18 6.10 14.63
N LEU A 31 -0.03 5.57 14.43
CA LEU A 31 -1.10 6.23 13.67
C LEU A 31 -1.98 7.16 14.51
N ARG A 32 -1.86 7.17 15.84
CA ARG A 32 -2.70 8.03 16.69
C ARG A 32 -2.62 9.48 16.24
N GLY A 33 -3.79 10.07 16.05
CA GLY A 33 -3.97 11.47 15.71
C GLY A 33 -3.94 12.37 16.95
N ASN A 34 -3.97 13.67 16.73
CA ASN A 34 -4.07 14.66 17.80
C ASN A 34 -5.52 14.68 18.32
N SER A 35 -5.71 14.46 19.62
CA SER A 35 -7.03 14.41 20.27
C SER A 35 -7.82 15.72 20.12
N GLU A 36 -7.15 16.86 19.98
CA GLU A 36 -7.76 18.19 19.80
C GLU A 36 -8.57 18.32 18.50
N ARG A 37 -8.29 17.49 17.49
CA ARG A 37 -9.04 17.47 16.22
C ARG A 37 -10.07 16.36 16.12
N GLY A 38 -10.30 15.57 17.16
CA GLY A 38 -11.24 14.44 17.18
C GLY A 38 -10.87 13.28 16.24
N VAL A 39 -9.68 13.31 15.63
CA VAL A 39 -9.23 12.27 14.71
C VAL A 39 -8.49 11.19 15.51
N LYS A 40 -9.06 9.98 15.58
CA LYS A 40 -8.47 8.86 16.30
C LYS A 40 -7.19 8.37 15.65
N TYR A 41 -7.17 8.24 14.31
CA TYR A 41 -6.03 7.78 13.53
C TYR A 41 -5.73 8.72 12.37
N ARG A 42 -4.44 8.96 12.11
CA ARG A 42 -3.96 9.68 10.93
C ARG A 42 -4.06 8.81 9.70
N ARG A 43 -4.04 9.43 8.54
CA ARG A 43 -3.98 8.75 7.25
C ARG A 43 -2.73 7.87 7.14
N TYR A 44 -2.89 6.62 6.75
CA TYR A 44 -1.78 5.75 6.37
C TYR A 44 -1.24 6.12 4.98
N LEU A 45 0.07 6.32 4.88
CA LEU A 45 0.75 6.76 3.65
C LEU A 45 1.61 5.68 3.00
N GLY A 46 1.56 4.44 3.49
CA GLY A 46 2.38 3.33 2.99
C GLY A 46 1.94 2.74 1.65
N ALA A 47 0.75 3.05 1.16
CA ALA A 47 0.29 2.58 -0.16
C ALA A 47 1.03 3.30 -1.30
N PRO A 48 1.48 2.57 -2.35
CA PRO A 48 2.28 3.14 -3.43
C PRO A 48 1.48 4.06 -4.35
N ILE A 49 0.17 3.87 -4.45
CA ILE A 49 -0.70 4.66 -5.33
C ILE A 49 -1.89 5.25 -4.58
N ARG A 50 -2.39 6.37 -5.10
CA ARG A 50 -3.69 6.92 -4.72
C ARG A 50 -4.75 6.35 -5.65
N TYR A 51 -5.76 5.71 -5.08
CA TYR A 51 -6.84 5.09 -5.83
C TYR A 51 -8.20 5.64 -5.37
N PRO A 52 -9.14 5.92 -6.29
CA PRO A 52 -10.48 6.36 -5.92
C PRO A 52 -11.15 5.36 -4.97
N GLY A 53 -11.75 5.84 -3.90
CA GLY A 53 -12.32 4.99 -2.86
C GLY A 53 -11.29 4.32 -1.92
N GLY A 54 -10.00 4.65 -2.04
CA GLY A 54 -8.93 4.10 -1.20
C GLY A 54 -9.18 4.32 0.30
N LYS A 55 -8.86 3.32 1.12
CA LYS A 55 -9.17 3.26 2.55
C LYS A 55 -8.06 3.81 3.46
N SER A 56 -7.14 4.63 2.93
CA SER A 56 -5.98 5.13 3.68
C SER A 56 -6.30 5.86 4.99
N TYR A 57 -7.46 6.50 5.10
CA TYR A 57 -7.95 7.12 6.33
C TYR A 57 -8.60 6.11 7.28
N ALA A 58 -9.07 4.98 6.78
CA ALA A 58 -9.75 3.95 7.57
C ALA A 58 -8.81 2.85 8.08
N VAL A 59 -7.55 2.82 7.63
CA VAL A 59 -6.59 1.75 7.95
C VAL A 59 -6.48 1.52 9.46
N GLY A 60 -6.31 2.56 10.26
CA GLY A 60 -6.21 2.42 11.72
C GLY A 60 -7.46 1.81 12.34
N HIS A 61 -8.65 2.24 11.88
CA HIS A 61 -9.93 1.71 12.37
C HIS A 61 -10.13 0.24 11.98
N ILE A 62 -9.78 -0.13 10.74
CA ILE A 62 -9.91 -1.51 10.26
C ILE A 62 -8.97 -2.42 11.04
N ILE A 63 -7.72 -2.01 11.23
CA ILE A 63 -6.72 -2.80 11.96
C ILE A 63 -7.10 -2.93 13.45
N GLU A 64 -7.67 -1.90 14.05
CA GLU A 64 -8.15 -1.97 15.43
C GLU A 64 -9.17 -3.10 15.65
N LEU A 65 -10.04 -3.32 14.65
CA LEU A 65 -11.07 -4.36 14.69
C LEU A 65 -10.55 -5.76 14.32
N LEU A 66 -9.32 -5.87 13.83
CA LEU A 66 -8.74 -7.15 13.44
C LEU A 66 -8.53 -8.05 14.68
N PRO A 67 -8.95 -9.33 14.65
CA PRO A 67 -8.62 -10.28 15.71
C PRO A 67 -7.12 -10.47 15.88
N ASP A 68 -6.66 -10.75 17.11
CA ASP A 68 -5.22 -10.86 17.40
C ASP A 68 -4.61 -12.22 17.02
N ASN A 69 -5.45 -13.20 16.66
CA ASN A 69 -5.05 -14.54 16.22
C ASN A 69 -5.12 -14.76 14.70
N VAL A 70 -5.11 -13.67 13.92
CA VAL A 70 -5.15 -13.75 12.45
C VAL A 70 -3.77 -14.08 11.91
N GLU A 71 -3.70 -15.10 11.07
CA GLU A 71 -2.47 -15.50 10.36
C GLU A 71 -2.48 -15.08 8.89
N ARG A 72 -3.67 -14.99 8.31
CA ARG A 72 -3.87 -14.72 6.88
C ARG A 72 -5.12 -13.88 6.65
N VAL A 73 -5.01 -12.97 5.71
CA VAL A 73 -6.13 -12.13 5.24
C VAL A 73 -6.36 -12.35 3.75
N VAL A 74 -7.62 -12.45 3.35
CA VAL A 74 -8.04 -12.48 1.96
C VAL A 74 -8.76 -11.17 1.66
N SER A 75 -8.26 -10.42 0.68
CA SER A 75 -8.87 -9.18 0.19
C SER A 75 -9.40 -9.38 -1.23
N PRO A 76 -10.72 -9.38 -1.44
CA PRO A 76 -11.32 -9.57 -2.76
C PRO A 76 -11.22 -8.33 -3.66
N PHE A 77 -10.90 -7.16 -3.13
CA PHE A 77 -10.84 -5.87 -3.83
C PHE A 77 -9.66 -5.05 -3.32
N ILE A 78 -8.45 -5.34 -3.82
CA ILE A 78 -7.22 -4.69 -3.33
C ILE A 78 -7.23 -3.18 -3.60
N GLY A 79 -7.74 -2.73 -4.74
CA GLY A 79 -7.71 -1.33 -5.11
C GLY A 79 -6.33 -0.71 -4.97
N GLY A 80 -6.22 0.43 -4.26
CA GLY A 80 -4.95 1.08 -3.94
C GLY A 80 -4.12 0.41 -2.86
N GLY A 81 -4.58 -0.71 -2.28
CA GLY A 81 -3.83 -1.56 -1.37
C GLY A 81 -3.49 -0.96 0.00
N SER A 82 -4.16 0.10 0.43
CA SER A 82 -3.79 0.77 1.69
C SER A 82 -3.93 -0.13 2.92
N VAL A 83 -4.94 -0.98 2.96
CA VAL A 83 -5.19 -1.93 4.04
C VAL A 83 -4.24 -3.12 3.90
N GLU A 84 -4.15 -3.68 2.72
CA GLU A 84 -3.33 -4.85 2.38
C GLU A 84 -1.85 -4.61 2.65
N VAL A 85 -1.35 -3.45 2.23
CA VAL A 85 0.05 -3.05 2.51
C VAL A 85 0.28 -2.87 4.01
N ALA A 86 -0.66 -2.26 4.73
CA ALA A 86 -0.53 -2.11 6.18
C ALA A 86 -0.54 -3.47 6.89
N LEU A 87 -1.43 -4.39 6.50
CA LEU A 87 -1.50 -5.74 7.06
C LEU A 87 -0.23 -6.54 6.79
N ALA A 88 0.28 -6.52 5.55
CA ALA A 88 1.48 -7.27 5.17
C ALA A 88 2.75 -6.66 5.77
N ARG A 89 2.91 -5.33 5.67
CA ARG A 89 4.15 -4.65 6.02
C ARG A 89 4.25 -4.37 7.52
N GLU A 90 3.18 -3.81 8.11
CA GLU A 90 3.24 -3.33 9.48
C GLU A 90 2.90 -4.44 10.50
N LEU A 91 2.04 -5.39 10.13
CA LEU A 91 1.68 -6.52 11.00
C LEU A 91 2.39 -7.83 10.61
N GLY A 92 3.00 -7.91 9.42
CA GLY A 92 3.64 -9.14 8.94
C GLY A 92 2.67 -10.27 8.60
N LEU A 93 1.42 -9.94 8.29
CA LEU A 93 0.40 -10.92 7.94
C LEU A 93 0.55 -11.39 6.50
N LYS A 94 0.20 -12.66 6.24
CA LYS A 94 0.05 -13.17 4.89
C LYS A 94 -1.23 -12.58 4.27
N VAL A 95 -1.09 -11.83 3.19
CA VAL A 95 -2.21 -11.25 2.46
C VAL A 95 -2.35 -11.92 1.10
N ILE A 96 -3.55 -12.37 0.77
CA ILE A 96 -3.94 -12.85 -0.56
C ILE A 96 -4.95 -11.85 -1.09
N ALA A 97 -4.60 -11.16 -2.18
CA ALA A 97 -5.42 -10.07 -2.69
C ALA A 97 -5.84 -10.32 -4.13
N PHE A 98 -7.05 -9.88 -4.43
CA PHE A 98 -7.68 -9.97 -5.75
C PHE A 98 -8.21 -8.60 -6.16
N ASP A 99 -8.40 -8.40 -7.45
CA ASP A 99 -9.17 -7.30 -8.02
C ASP A 99 -9.75 -7.75 -9.37
N ILE A 100 -10.85 -7.15 -9.78
CA ILE A 100 -11.44 -7.39 -11.10
C ILE A 100 -10.73 -6.56 -12.18
N PHE A 101 -10.07 -5.47 -11.80
CA PHE A 101 -9.40 -4.57 -12.72
C PHE A 101 -7.99 -5.07 -13.02
N ASP A 102 -7.81 -5.72 -14.15
CA ASP A 102 -6.59 -6.40 -14.57
C ASP A 102 -5.35 -5.49 -14.67
N ILE A 103 -5.50 -4.22 -15.08
CA ILE A 103 -4.42 -3.22 -15.05
C ILE A 103 -3.86 -3.05 -13.64
N LEU A 104 -4.76 -2.99 -12.66
CA LEU A 104 -4.40 -2.85 -11.26
C LEU A 104 -3.73 -4.11 -10.72
N VAL A 105 -4.23 -5.28 -11.12
CA VAL A 105 -3.59 -6.58 -10.79
C VAL A 105 -2.18 -6.63 -11.37
N THR A 106 -2.01 -6.27 -12.64
CA THR A 106 -0.69 -6.20 -13.30
C THR A 106 0.25 -5.23 -12.56
N PHE A 107 -0.24 -4.04 -12.17
CA PHE A 107 0.54 -3.10 -11.38
C PHE A 107 1.04 -3.74 -10.07
N TRP A 108 0.19 -4.44 -9.34
CA TRP A 108 0.57 -5.12 -8.11
C TRP A 108 1.56 -6.26 -8.34
N GLN A 109 1.42 -7.04 -9.42
CA GLN A 109 2.36 -8.08 -9.80
C GLN A 109 3.76 -7.49 -10.09
N VAL A 110 3.81 -6.41 -10.86
CA VAL A 110 5.07 -5.68 -11.15
C VAL A 110 5.72 -5.14 -9.87
N ILE A 111 4.96 -4.53 -8.97
CA ILE A 111 5.48 -4.00 -7.68
C ILE A 111 6.08 -5.10 -6.80
N LEU A 112 5.49 -6.29 -6.83
CA LEU A 112 5.93 -7.43 -6.02
C LEU A 112 7.13 -8.18 -6.63
N ASN A 113 7.38 -8.02 -7.92
CA ASN A 113 8.54 -8.59 -8.61
C ASN A 113 9.71 -7.60 -8.59
N PRO A 114 10.86 -7.93 -7.94
CA PRO A 114 11.98 -6.99 -7.83
C PRO A 114 12.56 -6.53 -9.16
N GLN A 115 12.65 -7.43 -10.16
CA GLN A 115 13.20 -7.12 -11.48
C GLN A 115 12.26 -6.20 -12.27
N GLU A 116 10.98 -6.54 -12.34
CA GLU A 116 9.97 -5.73 -13.05
C GLU A 116 9.77 -4.37 -12.38
N LYS A 117 9.78 -4.34 -11.05
CA LYS A 117 9.76 -3.10 -10.29
C LYS A 117 10.95 -2.20 -10.62
N ALA A 118 12.17 -2.74 -10.70
CA ALA A 118 13.35 -1.98 -11.06
C ALA A 118 13.24 -1.40 -12.48
N GLN A 119 12.74 -2.17 -13.44
CA GLN A 119 12.48 -1.70 -14.81
C GLN A 119 11.43 -0.59 -14.83
N MET A 120 10.31 -0.77 -14.15
CA MET A 120 9.26 0.23 -14.04
C MET A 120 9.80 1.55 -13.45
N LEU A 121 10.58 1.48 -12.38
CA LEU A 121 11.18 2.66 -11.74
C LEU A 121 12.14 3.38 -12.69
N SER A 122 12.99 2.64 -13.43
CA SER A 122 13.88 3.22 -14.42
C SER A 122 13.13 3.97 -15.53
N ILE A 123 12.00 3.40 -16.00
CA ILE A 123 11.14 4.08 -16.99
C ILE A 123 10.55 5.37 -16.37
N LEU A 124 10.04 5.31 -15.16
CA LEU A 124 9.43 6.47 -14.49
C LEU A 124 10.44 7.59 -14.23
N GLU A 125 11.69 7.26 -13.89
CA GLU A 125 12.76 8.22 -13.67
C GLU A 125 13.15 8.98 -14.98
N GLY A 126 12.96 8.34 -16.13
CA GLY A 126 13.18 8.95 -17.45
C GLY A 126 12.04 9.83 -17.95
N LEU A 127 10.89 9.86 -17.25
CA LEU A 127 9.72 10.65 -17.65
C LEU A 127 9.69 12.01 -16.95
N SER A 128 9.34 13.06 -17.69
CA SER A 128 9.04 14.37 -17.12
C SER A 128 7.64 14.35 -16.48
N PRO A 129 7.48 14.82 -15.22
CA PRO A 129 6.18 14.81 -14.54
C PRO A 129 5.34 16.03 -14.96
N ASP A 130 5.01 16.12 -16.23
CA ASP A 130 4.21 17.19 -16.84
C ASP A 130 2.90 16.67 -17.47
N LYS A 131 2.02 17.59 -17.85
CA LYS A 131 0.72 17.28 -18.44
C LYS A 131 0.87 16.57 -19.80
N GLY A 132 1.85 16.95 -20.61
CA GLY A 132 2.07 16.35 -21.94
C GLY A 132 2.45 14.88 -21.83
N THR A 133 3.40 14.57 -20.95
CA THR A 133 3.82 13.20 -20.63
C THR A 133 2.64 12.38 -20.09
N TYR A 134 1.84 12.95 -19.18
CA TYR A 134 0.65 12.27 -18.65
C TYR A 134 -0.35 11.92 -19.77
N GLU A 135 -0.70 12.86 -20.64
CA GLU A 135 -1.68 12.60 -21.72
C GLU A 135 -1.11 11.60 -22.76
N ALA A 136 0.19 11.63 -23.05
CA ALA A 136 0.82 10.67 -23.94
C ALA A 136 0.79 9.24 -23.38
N VAL A 137 1.11 9.06 -22.09
CA VAL A 137 1.05 7.75 -21.41
C VAL A 137 -0.39 7.25 -21.35
N LYS A 138 -1.33 8.12 -21.01
CA LYS A 138 -2.76 7.81 -20.93
C LYS A 138 -3.32 7.34 -22.28
N GLU A 139 -2.97 8.03 -23.39
CA GLU A 139 -3.39 7.66 -24.74
C GLU A 139 -2.76 6.32 -25.17
N ARG A 140 -1.49 6.09 -24.84
CA ARG A 140 -0.82 4.81 -25.08
C ARG A 140 -1.52 3.67 -24.34
N LEU A 141 -1.90 3.89 -23.09
CA LEU A 141 -2.65 2.93 -22.29
C LEU A 141 -3.99 2.59 -22.93
N ARG A 142 -4.76 3.60 -23.37
CA ARG A 142 -6.05 3.41 -24.04
C ARG A 142 -5.95 2.59 -25.32
N ARG A 143 -4.89 2.72 -26.09
CA ARG A 143 -4.66 1.95 -27.33
C ARG A 143 -4.33 0.48 -27.08
N HIS A 144 -3.59 0.20 -26.02
CA HIS A 144 -3.12 -1.15 -25.70
C HIS A 144 -4.10 -1.91 -24.81
N TRP A 145 -4.87 -1.20 -24.02
CA TRP A 145 -5.84 -1.79 -23.10
C TRP A 145 -7.27 -1.57 -23.64
N ARG A 146 -7.75 -2.54 -24.40
CA ARG A 146 -9.15 -2.55 -24.79
C ARG A 146 -9.93 -3.12 -23.61
N PHE A 147 -10.79 -2.30 -23.02
CA PHE A 147 -11.82 -2.78 -22.12
C PHE A 147 -12.76 -3.67 -22.96
N THR A 148 -12.63 -4.97 -22.80
CA THR A 148 -13.63 -5.95 -23.30
C THR A 148 -14.71 -6.11 -22.25
#